data_055dbe751aba0f8db7f22efddf3fb92b
#
_entry.id   055dbe751aba0f8db7f22efddf3fb92b
#
_cell.length_a   1.000
_cell.length_b   1.000
_cell.length_c   1.000
_cell.angle_alpha   90.00
_cell.angle_beta   90.00
_cell.angle_gamma   90.00
#
_symmetry.space_group_name_H-M   'P 1'
#
loop_
_entity.id
_entity.type
_entity.pdbx_description
1 polymer ?
#
loop_
_entity_poly.entity_id
_entity_poly.type
_entity_poly.pdbx_seq_one_letter_code
_entity_poly.pdbx_strand_id
1 'polypeptide(L)'
;AKDVLGKAENQMIDRVMTRDPNVVKQSMSVASVSHQMIWDGLEMMPVVKDDLSLVGMVSRQDVMKAMQLVQRQPQMSNTISDQIVGDIVTVDTDREDNLLENPYFKFEVTPQMVNSVGTISFGVLSEIVANVAQRSILMDQRRNTLIEQMNLHYLRLIQLESEIEIHSKTLELGRRSAKVDLEVYIDNVIVAKAIVVCQVMERS
;
A
#
# COMPACT_ATOMS: atom_id res chain seq x y z
N ALA A 1 32.44 -5.64 -19.32
CA ALA A 1 33.72 -5.64 -18.61
C ALA A 1 34.42 -7.02 -18.67
N LYS A 2 33.69 -8.13 -18.50
CA LYS A 2 34.26 -9.51 -18.58
C LYS A 2 34.93 -9.80 -19.93
N ASP A 3 34.36 -9.29 -21.02
CA ASP A 3 34.82 -9.60 -22.39
C ASP A 3 36.15 -8.95 -22.74
N VAL A 4 36.56 -7.95 -21.96
CA VAL A 4 37.80 -7.17 -22.19
C VAL A 4 38.93 -7.58 -21.24
N LEU A 5 38.59 -8.17 -20.08
CA LEU A 5 39.58 -8.63 -19.10
C LEU A 5 40.44 -9.75 -19.67
N GLY A 6 41.76 -9.54 -19.67
CA GLY A 6 42.75 -10.51 -20.17
C GLY A 6 42.96 -10.50 -21.69
N LYS A 7 42.39 -9.52 -22.42
CA LYS A 7 42.64 -9.30 -23.85
C LYS A 7 43.79 -8.30 -24.05
N ALA A 8 44.50 -8.40 -25.19
CA ALA A 8 45.53 -7.46 -25.54
C ALA A 8 44.96 -6.06 -25.78
N GLU A 9 45.60 -5.02 -25.23
CA GLU A 9 45.10 -3.63 -25.27
C GLU A 9 44.86 -3.10 -26.71
N ASN A 10 45.55 -3.65 -27.69
CA ASN A 10 45.47 -3.23 -29.07
C ASN A 10 44.44 -4.01 -29.94
N GLN A 11 43.61 -4.84 -29.31
CA GLN A 11 42.55 -5.55 -30.08
C GLN A 11 41.36 -4.63 -30.37
N MET A 12 40.82 -4.73 -31.59
CA MET A 12 39.62 -4.02 -31.99
C MET A 12 38.44 -4.53 -31.20
N ILE A 13 37.53 -3.63 -30.81
CA ILE A 13 36.38 -3.95 -29.93
C ILE A 13 35.44 -4.96 -30.57
N ASP A 14 35.29 -4.98 -31.89
CA ASP A 14 34.47 -5.91 -32.66
C ASP A 14 34.89 -7.38 -32.51
N ARG A 15 36.16 -7.62 -32.11
CA ARG A 15 36.72 -8.96 -31.88
C ARG A 15 36.49 -9.46 -30.45
N VAL A 16 36.15 -8.55 -29.52
CA VAL A 16 35.99 -8.89 -28.10
C VAL A 16 34.62 -8.61 -27.56
N MET A 17 33.75 -7.91 -28.30
CA MET A 17 32.38 -7.65 -27.90
C MET A 17 31.50 -8.89 -28.03
N THR A 18 30.46 -8.98 -27.23
CA THR A 18 29.35 -9.94 -27.42
C THR A 18 28.52 -9.48 -28.63
N ARG A 19 28.42 -10.29 -29.67
CA ARG A 19 27.78 -9.91 -30.94
C ARG A 19 26.25 -10.00 -30.90
N ASP A 20 25.71 -10.88 -30.06
CA ASP A 20 24.27 -11.08 -29.84
C ASP A 20 23.99 -10.91 -28.34
N PRO A 21 23.96 -9.69 -27.83
CA PRO A 21 23.70 -9.43 -26.43
C PRO A 21 22.21 -9.61 -26.11
N ASN A 22 21.91 -10.12 -24.92
CA ASN A 22 20.55 -10.07 -24.40
C ASN A 22 20.11 -8.60 -24.25
N VAL A 23 19.01 -8.24 -24.89
CA VAL A 23 18.46 -6.89 -24.90
C VAL A 23 17.11 -6.84 -24.19
N VAL A 24 16.74 -5.68 -23.68
CA VAL A 24 15.42 -5.42 -23.09
C VAL A 24 14.69 -4.31 -23.84
N LYS A 25 13.38 -4.40 -23.92
CA LYS A 25 12.55 -3.35 -24.53
C LYS A 25 12.18 -2.29 -23.51
N GLN A 26 11.96 -1.06 -23.96
CA GLN A 26 11.52 0.05 -23.10
C GLN A 26 10.20 -0.24 -22.35
N SER A 27 9.33 -1.09 -22.91
CA SER A 27 8.03 -1.47 -22.33
C SER A 27 8.13 -2.56 -21.28
N MET A 28 9.30 -3.18 -21.06
CA MET A 28 9.47 -4.23 -20.05
C MET A 28 9.45 -3.66 -18.65
N SER A 29 8.83 -4.40 -17.71
CA SER A 29 8.80 -4.02 -16.31
C SER A 29 10.19 -4.20 -15.65
N VAL A 30 10.49 -3.37 -14.64
CA VAL A 30 11.72 -3.48 -13.84
C VAL A 30 11.87 -4.88 -13.23
N ALA A 31 10.77 -5.49 -12.79
CA ALA A 31 10.76 -6.84 -12.23
C ALA A 31 11.20 -7.89 -13.26
N SER A 32 10.68 -7.81 -14.50
CA SER A 32 11.08 -8.71 -15.58
C SER A 32 12.56 -8.57 -15.95
N VAL A 33 13.04 -7.32 -16.02
CA VAL A 33 14.45 -7.02 -16.29
C VAL A 33 15.35 -7.55 -15.17
N SER A 34 14.95 -7.36 -13.92
CA SER A 34 15.65 -7.89 -12.73
C SER A 34 15.78 -9.41 -12.80
N HIS A 35 14.68 -10.10 -13.08
CA HIS A 35 14.67 -11.56 -13.18
C HIS A 35 15.62 -12.07 -14.29
N GLN A 36 15.59 -11.43 -15.46
CA GLN A 36 16.48 -11.78 -16.57
C GLN A 36 17.96 -11.54 -16.24
N MET A 37 18.28 -10.39 -15.60
CA MET A 37 19.66 -10.09 -15.16
C MET A 37 20.20 -11.12 -14.16
N ILE A 38 19.34 -11.56 -13.21
CA ILE A 38 19.73 -12.55 -12.20
C ILE A 38 19.96 -13.91 -12.87
N TRP A 39 18.99 -14.34 -13.71
CA TRP A 39 19.04 -15.66 -14.36
C TRP A 39 20.24 -15.81 -15.28
N ASP A 40 20.51 -14.78 -16.09
CA ASP A 40 21.61 -14.78 -17.09
C ASP A 40 22.94 -14.28 -16.51
N GLY A 41 22.98 -13.89 -15.22
CA GLY A 41 24.19 -13.40 -14.56
C GLY A 41 24.73 -12.10 -15.16
N LEU A 42 23.85 -11.22 -15.68
CA LEU A 42 24.23 -10.00 -16.39
C LEU A 42 24.30 -8.80 -15.44
N GLU A 43 25.32 -7.96 -15.63
CA GLU A 43 25.49 -6.70 -14.89
C GLU A 43 24.86 -5.51 -15.62
N MET A 44 24.76 -5.58 -16.96
CA MET A 44 24.23 -4.53 -17.81
C MET A 44 23.52 -5.16 -19.02
N MET A 45 22.45 -4.49 -19.48
CA MET A 45 21.72 -4.88 -20.69
C MET A 45 21.41 -3.65 -21.53
N PRO A 46 21.52 -3.75 -22.89
CA PRO A 46 21.06 -2.72 -23.80
C PRO A 46 19.53 -2.61 -23.77
N VAL A 47 19.04 -1.37 -23.77
CA VAL A 47 17.62 -1.06 -23.91
C VAL A 47 17.35 -0.65 -25.35
N VAL A 48 16.43 -1.36 -26.03
CA VAL A 48 16.13 -1.12 -27.44
C VAL A 48 14.66 -0.83 -27.68
N LYS A 49 14.36 -0.20 -28.82
CA LYS A 49 13.01 -0.08 -29.37
C LYS A 49 12.60 -1.35 -30.10
N ASP A 50 11.37 -1.38 -30.63
CA ASP A 50 10.87 -2.52 -31.41
C ASP A 50 11.63 -2.74 -32.73
N ASP A 51 12.24 -1.70 -33.28
CA ASP A 51 13.12 -1.75 -34.47
C ASP A 51 14.59 -2.14 -34.13
N LEU A 52 14.85 -2.56 -32.88
CA LEU A 52 16.16 -2.89 -32.33
C LEU A 52 17.15 -1.72 -32.25
N SER A 53 16.71 -0.48 -32.49
CA SER A 53 17.57 0.70 -32.28
C SER A 53 17.88 0.88 -30.79
N LEU A 54 19.16 1.14 -30.46
CA LEU A 54 19.61 1.34 -29.09
C LEU A 54 19.06 2.65 -28.52
N VAL A 55 18.45 2.57 -27.35
CA VAL A 55 17.91 3.71 -26.59
C VAL A 55 18.83 4.09 -25.44
N GLY A 56 19.43 3.08 -24.79
CA GLY A 56 20.26 3.24 -23.62
C GLY A 56 20.74 1.93 -23.06
N MET A 57 21.25 1.99 -21.83
CA MET A 57 21.70 0.82 -21.07
C MET A 57 21.03 0.82 -19.72
N VAL A 58 20.71 -0.35 -19.21
CA VAL A 58 20.24 -0.56 -17.83
C VAL A 58 21.25 -1.42 -17.10
N SER A 59 21.69 -0.97 -15.93
CA SER A 59 22.59 -1.74 -15.06
C SER A 59 21.82 -2.42 -13.93
N ARG A 60 22.41 -3.47 -13.34
CA ARG A 60 21.87 -4.09 -12.13
C ARG A 60 21.67 -3.06 -11.01
N GLN A 61 22.57 -2.07 -10.90
CA GLN A 61 22.47 -1.01 -9.92
C GLN A 61 21.25 -0.10 -10.15
N ASP A 62 20.92 0.21 -11.41
CA ASP A 62 19.73 0.99 -11.76
C ASP A 62 18.45 0.25 -11.41
N VAL A 63 18.41 -1.07 -11.71
CA VAL A 63 17.30 -1.94 -11.33
C VAL A 63 17.14 -1.99 -9.80
N MET A 64 18.23 -2.18 -9.05
CA MET A 64 18.20 -2.19 -7.59
C MET A 64 17.71 -0.85 -7.02
N LYS A 65 18.17 0.29 -7.55
CA LYS A 65 17.70 1.61 -7.14
C LYS A 65 16.20 1.77 -7.43
N ALA A 66 15.74 1.37 -8.62
CA ALA A 66 14.34 1.44 -8.98
C ALA A 66 13.47 0.58 -8.05
N MET A 67 13.92 -0.64 -7.71
CA MET A 67 13.24 -1.51 -6.75
C MET A 67 13.24 -0.92 -5.33
N GLN A 68 14.33 -0.30 -4.89
CA GLN A 68 14.40 0.39 -3.60
C GLN A 68 13.49 1.63 -3.54
N LEU A 69 13.34 2.36 -4.65
CA LEU A 69 12.39 3.48 -4.74
C LEU A 69 10.93 2.99 -4.63
N VAL A 70 10.64 1.83 -5.22
CA VAL A 70 9.32 1.17 -5.07
C VAL A 70 9.11 0.68 -3.64
N GLN A 71 10.16 0.20 -2.95
CA GLN A 71 10.10 -0.20 -1.53
C GLN A 71 10.03 0.99 -0.57
N ARG A 72 10.48 2.18 -0.97
CA ARG A 72 10.37 3.42 -0.17
C ARG A 72 9.01 4.11 -0.31
N GLN A 73 8.28 3.86 -1.38
CA GLN A 73 6.83 4.02 -1.35
C GLN A 73 6.30 2.80 -0.62
N PRO A 74 5.58 2.94 0.51
CA PRO A 74 4.85 1.82 1.06
C PRO A 74 4.09 1.23 -0.11
N GLN A 75 4.37 -0.03 -0.44
CA GLN A 75 3.57 -0.73 -1.45
C GLN A 75 2.17 -0.77 -0.89
N MET A 76 1.38 0.25 -1.25
CA MET A 76 -0.05 0.24 -1.06
C MET A 76 -0.56 -0.88 -1.98
N SER A 77 -0.52 -2.12 -1.52
CA SER A 77 -1.25 -3.22 -2.15
C SER A 77 -0.56 -4.58 -2.06
N ASN A 78 -0.26 -5.09 -0.89
CA ASN A 78 -0.09 -6.54 -0.66
C ASN A 78 0.18 -6.90 0.80
N THR A 79 0.00 -5.97 1.74
CA THR A 79 -0.02 -6.34 3.15
C THR A 79 -1.37 -6.95 3.47
N ILE A 80 -1.43 -7.78 4.50
CA ILE A 80 -2.71 -8.31 5.03
C ILE A 80 -3.64 -7.15 5.39
N SER A 81 -3.08 -6.07 5.93
CA SER A 81 -3.77 -4.83 6.25
C SER A 81 -4.42 -4.21 5.02
N ASP A 82 -3.67 -4.06 3.91
CA ASP A 82 -4.21 -3.48 2.67
C ASP A 82 -5.34 -4.33 2.06
N GLN A 83 -5.24 -5.65 2.18
CA GLN A 83 -6.30 -6.57 1.72
C GLN A 83 -7.57 -6.45 2.56
N ILE A 84 -7.44 -6.26 3.87
CA ILE A 84 -8.57 -6.11 4.79
C ILE A 84 -9.25 -4.75 4.60
N VAL A 85 -8.49 -3.67 4.41
CA VAL A 85 -9.01 -2.30 4.36
C VAL A 85 -9.26 -1.77 2.95
N GLY A 86 -8.88 -2.54 1.91
CA GLY A 86 -9.03 -2.15 0.50
C GLY A 86 -10.49 -1.98 0.08
N ASP A 87 -11.39 -2.73 0.66
CA ASP A 87 -12.82 -2.75 0.34
C ASP A 87 -13.63 -1.72 1.17
N ILE A 88 -13.00 -0.96 2.05
CA ILE A 88 -13.66 0.08 2.83
C ILE A 88 -13.97 1.29 1.94
N VAL A 89 -15.25 1.54 1.70
CA VAL A 89 -15.73 2.69 0.93
C VAL A 89 -16.03 3.85 1.87
N THR A 90 -15.51 5.03 1.53
CA THR A 90 -15.90 6.28 2.19
C THR A 90 -17.19 6.79 1.57
N VAL A 91 -18.19 7.09 2.39
CA VAL A 91 -19.46 7.67 1.93
C VAL A 91 -19.50 9.13 2.37
N ASP A 92 -19.42 10.03 1.38
CA ASP A 92 -19.58 11.46 1.61
C ASP A 92 -21.06 11.80 1.85
N THR A 93 -21.31 12.60 2.87
CA THR A 93 -22.66 13.02 3.27
C THR A 93 -23.15 14.28 2.56
N ASP A 94 -22.75 14.54 1.31
CA ASP A 94 -23.17 15.69 0.50
C ASP A 94 -24.70 15.70 0.16
N ARG A 95 -25.54 15.05 0.97
CA ARG A 95 -26.98 15.13 0.82
C ARG A 95 -27.55 16.11 1.83
N GLU A 96 -28.25 17.11 1.31
CA GLU A 96 -28.92 18.23 1.98
C GLU A 96 -29.84 17.86 3.18
N ASP A 97 -30.02 16.56 3.49
CA ASP A 97 -30.94 16.05 4.49
C ASP A 97 -30.28 15.36 5.71
N ASN A 98 -28.97 15.29 5.81
CA ASN A 98 -28.33 14.52 6.89
C ASN A 98 -27.70 15.39 7.97
N LEU A 99 -28.24 15.26 9.19
CA LEU A 99 -27.74 15.77 10.46
C LEU A 99 -26.33 15.22 10.85
N LEU A 100 -25.69 14.41 10.01
CA LEU A 100 -24.37 13.83 10.24
C LEU A 100 -23.31 14.68 9.49
N GLU A 101 -22.63 15.53 10.24
CA GLU A 101 -21.57 16.44 9.73
C GLU A 101 -20.27 15.73 9.33
N ASN A 102 -20.17 14.40 9.46
CA ASN A 102 -18.94 13.65 9.24
C ASN A 102 -19.12 12.52 8.21
N PRO A 103 -18.13 12.25 7.34
CA PRO A 103 -18.16 11.10 6.46
C PRO A 103 -18.20 9.82 7.28
N TYR A 104 -18.89 8.81 6.77
CA TYR A 104 -18.91 7.49 7.35
C TYR A 104 -18.34 6.46 6.36
N PHE A 105 -17.96 5.32 6.89
CA PHE A 105 -17.28 4.28 6.12
C PHE A 105 -18.14 3.02 6.07
N LYS A 106 -18.21 2.38 4.91
CA LYS A 106 -18.94 1.13 4.72
C LYS A 106 -18.04 0.02 4.22
N PHE A 107 -18.32 -1.20 4.65
CA PHE A 107 -17.72 -2.41 4.08
C PHE A 107 -18.58 -3.63 4.41
N GLU A 108 -18.36 -4.72 3.65
CA GLU A 108 -18.97 -6.02 3.85
C GLU A 108 -17.96 -6.98 4.48
N VAL A 109 -18.42 -7.80 5.44
CA VAL A 109 -17.58 -8.81 6.09
C VAL A 109 -17.36 -9.99 5.16
N THR A 110 -16.16 -10.15 4.67
CA THR A 110 -15.76 -11.24 3.77
C THR A 110 -15.28 -12.50 4.52
N PRO A 111 -15.23 -13.68 3.87
CA PRO A 111 -14.74 -14.91 4.49
C PRO A 111 -13.32 -14.82 5.06
N GLN A 112 -12.48 -13.92 4.52
CA GLN A 112 -11.10 -13.73 4.98
C GLN A 112 -11.01 -12.96 6.30
N MET A 113 -12.09 -12.27 6.69
CA MET A 113 -12.16 -11.44 7.88
C MET A 113 -12.67 -12.21 9.11
N VAL A 114 -13.25 -13.40 8.93
CA VAL A 114 -13.90 -14.16 10.00
C VAL A 114 -12.98 -15.20 10.64
N ASN A 115 -13.29 -15.48 11.90
CA ASN A 115 -12.65 -16.56 12.67
C ASN A 115 -13.36 -17.92 12.42
N SER A 116 -12.90 -18.96 13.09
CA SER A 116 -13.42 -20.34 12.96
C SER A 116 -14.91 -20.51 13.32
N VAL A 117 -15.52 -19.54 13.99
CA VAL A 117 -16.95 -19.55 14.36
C VAL A 117 -17.81 -18.64 13.48
N GLY A 118 -17.23 -18.11 12.40
CA GLY A 118 -17.98 -17.33 11.41
C GLY A 118 -18.26 -15.87 11.80
N THR A 119 -17.54 -15.34 12.81
CA THR A 119 -17.65 -13.94 13.22
C THR A 119 -16.36 -13.19 12.90
N ILE A 120 -16.45 -11.87 12.66
CA ILE A 120 -15.27 -11.07 12.37
C ILE A 120 -14.22 -11.27 13.47
N SER A 121 -12.95 -11.47 13.07
CA SER A 121 -11.84 -11.59 14.01
C SER A 121 -11.61 -10.25 14.72
N PHE A 122 -11.33 -10.28 16.03
CA PHE A 122 -11.03 -9.09 16.81
C PHE A 122 -9.85 -8.30 16.21
N GLY A 123 -8.81 -8.99 15.76
CA GLY A 123 -7.65 -8.35 15.13
C GLY A 123 -8.01 -7.64 13.83
N VAL A 124 -8.89 -8.24 13.01
CA VAL A 124 -9.37 -7.64 11.76
C VAL A 124 -10.22 -6.40 12.04
N LEU A 125 -11.16 -6.49 12.99
CA LEU A 125 -11.96 -5.33 13.38
C LEU A 125 -11.08 -4.20 13.95
N SER A 126 -10.06 -4.55 14.74
CA SER A 126 -9.10 -3.57 15.27
C SER A 126 -8.37 -2.84 14.14
N GLU A 127 -7.92 -3.57 13.12
CA GLU A 127 -7.23 -2.98 11.95
C GLU A 127 -8.15 -2.05 11.15
N ILE A 128 -9.39 -2.46 10.92
CA ILE A 128 -10.40 -1.66 10.23
C ILE A 128 -10.66 -0.35 11.00
N VAL A 129 -10.90 -0.43 12.30
CA VAL A 129 -11.16 0.72 13.17
C VAL A 129 -9.96 1.67 13.21
N ALA A 130 -8.74 1.13 13.32
CA ALA A 130 -7.50 1.91 13.28
C ALA A 130 -7.35 2.66 11.96
N ASN A 131 -7.59 1.98 10.84
CA ASN A 131 -7.50 2.57 9.51
C ASN A 131 -8.54 3.67 9.29
N VAL A 132 -9.79 3.46 9.71
CA VAL A 132 -10.86 4.46 9.64
C VAL A 132 -10.50 5.70 10.47
N ALA A 133 -9.95 5.54 11.69
CA ALA A 133 -9.48 6.66 12.51
C ALA A 133 -8.40 7.49 11.79
N GLN A 134 -7.42 6.83 11.19
CA GLN A 134 -6.35 7.51 10.43
C GLN A 134 -6.88 8.21 9.18
N ARG A 135 -7.79 7.57 8.42
CA ARG A 135 -8.45 8.17 7.25
C ARG A 135 -9.26 9.41 7.64
N SER A 136 -10.01 9.36 8.75
CA SER A 136 -10.78 10.51 9.23
C SER A 136 -9.89 11.71 9.52
N ILE A 137 -8.77 11.52 10.24
CA ILE A 137 -7.81 12.60 10.51
C ILE A 137 -7.15 13.11 9.23
N LEU A 138 -6.82 12.21 8.30
CA LEU A 138 -6.22 12.58 7.02
C LEU A 138 -7.16 13.45 6.17
N MET A 139 -8.46 13.15 6.18
CA MET A 139 -9.49 13.96 5.49
C MET A 139 -9.59 15.35 6.11
N ASP A 140 -9.58 15.47 7.44
CA ASP A 140 -9.69 16.74 8.16
C ASP A 140 -8.45 17.63 8.01
N GLN A 141 -7.24 17.05 8.06
CA GLN A 141 -6.01 17.85 8.15
C GLN A 141 -4.94 17.55 7.10
N ARG A 142 -5.13 16.55 6.24
CA ARG A 142 -4.10 16.09 5.28
C ARG A 142 -2.76 15.75 5.94
N ARG A 143 -2.78 15.19 7.16
CA ARG A 143 -1.60 14.78 7.92
C ARG A 143 -1.61 13.27 8.15
N ASN A 144 -0.46 12.65 8.00
CA ASN A 144 -0.27 11.25 8.36
C ASN A 144 -0.22 11.10 9.88
N THR A 145 -0.76 9.98 10.36
CA THR A 145 -0.83 9.66 11.78
C THR A 145 -0.35 8.25 12.06
N LEU A 146 0.14 8.04 13.28
CA LEU A 146 0.43 6.71 13.83
C LEU A 146 -0.54 6.44 14.98
N ILE A 147 -1.04 5.22 15.09
CA ILE A 147 -1.85 4.81 16.24
C ILE A 147 -0.95 4.70 17.46
N GLU A 148 -1.28 5.43 18.52
CA GLU A 148 -0.58 5.40 19.79
C GLU A 148 -1.34 4.53 20.80
N GLN A 149 -2.66 4.65 20.82
CA GLN A 149 -3.53 3.90 21.74
C GLN A 149 -4.89 3.65 21.10
N MET A 150 -5.47 2.49 21.35
CA MET A 150 -6.84 2.17 20.97
C MET A 150 -7.54 1.40 22.08
N ASN A 151 -8.76 1.85 22.41
CA ASN A 151 -9.70 1.11 23.26
C ASN A 151 -10.89 0.70 22.39
N LEU A 152 -11.01 -0.60 22.09
CA LEU A 152 -12.08 -1.17 21.30
C LEU A 152 -12.97 -2.06 22.18
N HIS A 153 -14.26 -1.74 22.22
CA HIS A 153 -15.29 -2.51 22.89
C HIS A 153 -16.17 -3.22 21.85
N TYR A 154 -16.10 -4.55 21.86
CA TYR A 154 -16.90 -5.42 21.01
C TYR A 154 -18.21 -5.75 21.74
N LEU A 155 -19.31 -5.14 21.32
CA LEU A 155 -20.59 -5.20 22.04
C LEU A 155 -21.48 -6.35 21.57
N ARG A 156 -21.42 -6.67 20.26
CA ARG A 156 -22.19 -7.74 19.64
C ARG A 156 -21.38 -8.46 18.58
N LEU A 157 -21.71 -9.73 18.34
CA LEU A 157 -21.07 -10.52 17.29
C LEU A 157 -21.40 -9.96 15.92
N ILE A 158 -20.41 -9.85 15.08
CA ILE A 158 -20.50 -9.42 13.69
C ILE A 158 -20.26 -10.65 12.82
N GLN A 159 -21.26 -11.05 12.06
CA GLN A 159 -21.24 -12.28 11.27
C GLN A 159 -20.70 -12.04 9.86
N LEU A 160 -20.35 -13.13 9.18
CA LEU A 160 -20.05 -13.12 7.75
C LEU A 160 -21.20 -12.49 6.95
N GLU A 161 -20.87 -11.77 5.88
CA GLU A 161 -21.83 -11.08 4.97
C GLU A 161 -22.60 -9.92 5.63
N SER A 162 -22.23 -9.51 6.85
CA SER A 162 -22.81 -8.31 7.46
C SER A 162 -22.30 -7.05 6.76
N GLU A 163 -23.19 -6.13 6.39
CA GLU A 163 -22.83 -4.76 6.01
C GLU A 163 -22.56 -3.93 7.26
N ILE A 164 -21.37 -3.36 7.34
CA ILE A 164 -20.92 -2.55 8.47
C ILE A 164 -20.82 -1.10 8.07
N GLU A 165 -21.34 -0.23 8.94
CA GLU A 165 -21.14 1.22 8.87
C GLU A 165 -20.31 1.67 10.06
N ILE A 166 -19.28 2.48 9.82
CA ILE A 166 -18.43 3.08 10.86
C ILE A 166 -18.57 4.59 10.80
N HIS A 167 -19.06 5.15 11.86
CA HIS A 167 -19.15 6.59 12.07
C HIS A 167 -17.96 7.05 12.90
N SER A 168 -17.27 8.08 12.44
CA SER A 168 -16.12 8.64 13.12
C SER A 168 -16.37 10.08 13.54
N LYS A 169 -15.94 10.43 14.75
CA LYS A 169 -16.02 11.78 15.28
C LYS A 169 -14.69 12.18 15.90
N THR A 170 -14.07 13.22 15.36
CA THR A 170 -12.85 13.77 15.95
C THR A 170 -13.21 14.50 17.23
N LEU A 171 -12.76 13.99 18.39
CA LEU A 171 -13.00 14.58 19.71
C LEU A 171 -11.98 15.69 20.04
N GLU A 172 -10.74 15.46 19.65
CA GLU A 172 -9.63 16.38 19.91
C GLU A 172 -8.63 16.32 18.75
N LEU A 173 -8.15 17.48 18.34
CA LEU A 173 -7.21 17.61 17.24
C LEU A 173 -6.14 18.64 17.58
N GLY A 174 -5.01 18.17 18.08
CA GLY A 174 -3.85 18.96 18.46
C GLY A 174 -2.73 18.93 17.42
N ARG A 175 -1.63 19.63 17.76
CA ARG A 175 -0.43 19.63 16.90
C ARG A 175 0.27 18.28 16.85
N ARG A 176 0.27 17.51 17.92
CA ARG A 176 1.00 16.25 18.10
C ARG A 176 0.12 15.05 18.31
N SER A 177 -1.13 15.24 18.72
CA SER A 177 -2.06 14.14 18.98
C SER A 177 -3.45 14.48 18.45
N ALA A 178 -4.17 13.44 18.06
CA ALA A 178 -5.58 13.49 17.71
C ALA A 178 -6.32 12.35 18.41
N LYS A 179 -7.58 12.60 18.77
CA LYS A 179 -8.44 11.62 19.41
C LYS A 179 -9.72 11.47 18.63
N VAL A 180 -10.04 10.25 18.23
CA VAL A 180 -11.21 9.93 17.41
C VAL A 180 -12.10 8.95 18.18
N ASP A 181 -13.39 9.24 18.25
CA ASP A 181 -14.45 8.33 18.68
C ASP A 181 -15.03 7.64 17.44
N LEU A 182 -15.20 6.32 17.51
CA LEU A 182 -15.73 5.51 16.42
C LEU A 182 -16.86 4.62 16.93
N GLU A 183 -17.95 4.59 16.18
CA GLU A 183 -19.07 3.73 16.43
C GLU A 183 -19.34 2.86 15.21
N VAL A 184 -19.44 1.56 15.45
CA VAL A 184 -19.62 0.53 14.42
C VAL A 184 -21.07 0.05 14.48
N TYR A 185 -21.77 0.09 13.35
CA TYR A 185 -23.17 -0.23 13.23
C TYR A 185 -23.43 -1.36 12.23
N ILE A 186 -24.46 -2.15 12.49
CA ILE A 186 -25.14 -3.03 11.56
C ILE A 186 -26.63 -2.76 11.70
N ASP A 187 -27.35 -2.48 10.61
CA ASP A 187 -28.78 -2.19 10.60
C ASP A 187 -29.20 -1.14 11.67
N ASN A 188 -28.45 -0.05 11.78
CA ASN A 188 -28.62 0.99 12.79
C ASN A 188 -28.46 0.54 14.27
N VAL A 189 -27.89 -0.66 14.49
CA VAL A 189 -27.60 -1.16 15.83
C VAL A 189 -26.10 -1.08 16.08
N ILE A 190 -25.71 -0.45 17.18
CA ILE A 190 -24.29 -0.36 17.56
C ILE A 190 -23.79 -1.75 17.96
N VAL A 191 -22.71 -2.20 17.30
CA VAL A 191 -22.09 -3.52 17.50
C VAL A 191 -20.68 -3.44 18.10
N ALA A 192 -20.00 -2.31 17.90
CA ALA A 192 -18.72 -2.01 18.55
C ALA A 192 -18.53 -0.50 18.72
N LYS A 193 -17.70 -0.14 19.68
CA LYS A 193 -17.30 1.25 19.92
C LYS A 193 -15.81 1.32 20.22
N ALA A 194 -15.13 2.36 19.68
CA ALA A 194 -13.72 2.54 19.92
C ALA A 194 -13.35 4.00 20.16
N ILE A 195 -12.31 4.20 20.97
CA ILE A 195 -11.60 5.45 21.07
C ILE A 195 -10.16 5.21 20.64
N VAL A 196 -9.72 5.97 19.64
CA VAL A 196 -8.37 5.88 19.06
C VAL A 196 -7.61 7.15 19.30
N VAL A 197 -6.41 7.04 19.85
CA VAL A 197 -5.46 8.14 20.01
C VAL A 197 -4.37 7.97 18.96
N CYS A 198 -4.15 9.01 18.17
CA CYS A 198 -3.16 9.03 17.11
C CYS A 198 -2.10 10.09 17.38
N GLN A 199 -0.85 9.76 17.16
CA GLN A 199 0.24 10.73 17.06
C GLN A 199 0.21 11.35 15.65
N VAL A 200 0.18 12.67 15.58
CA VAL A 200 0.22 13.41 14.31
C VAL A 200 1.67 13.60 13.89
N MET A 201 2.01 13.18 12.69
CA MET A 201 3.37 13.31 12.15
C MET A 201 3.61 14.72 11.61
N GLU A 202 4.73 15.34 12.00
CA GLU A 202 5.15 16.60 11.42
C GLU A 202 5.54 16.40 9.94
N ARG A 203 5.20 17.37 9.09
CA ARG A 203 5.69 17.37 7.72
C ARG A 203 7.20 17.58 7.75
N SER A 204 7.96 16.56 7.31
CA SER A 204 9.38 16.71 6.98
C SER A 204 9.56 17.53 5.70
#